data_c8e9932e07b67c191e224adaf5c91216
#
_entry.id   c8e9932e07b67c191e224adaf5c91216
#
_cell.length_a   1.000
_cell.length_b   1.000
_cell.length_c   1.000
_cell.angle_alpha   90.00
_cell.angle_beta   90.00
_cell.angle_gamma   90.00
#
_symmetry.space_group_name_H-M   'P 1'
#
loop_
_entity.id
_entity.type
_entity.pdbx_description
1 polymer ?
#
loop_
_entity_poly.entity_id
_entity_poly.type
_entity_poly.pdbx_seq_one_letter_code
_entity_poly.pdbx_strand_id
1 'polypeptide(L)'
;MYINLKIKKPLFIFFTITFVVLLGFSLSWGKNLLLAAVSEQEDYVNLPILMYHSILKTNKSKGKFIVSPDTFEEDLKYIKDKGYTTVVMKDLIDYVYENKELPEKPIMLTFDDGYYNNYLYAFPLLKKYDCKMVLSPIGKQCDIYSENKDKNPNYAHCSWNDLKEMKDSGLVEIQNHSYNMHTITKNRRGTKKNKNESFE
;
A
#
# COMPACT_ATOMS: atom_id res chain seq x y z
N MET A 1 0.41 -7.62 -10.48
CA MET A 1 0.43 -8.69 -9.44
C MET A 1 -0.64 -8.40 -8.43
N TYR A 2 -1.40 -9.39 -8.00
CA TYR A 2 -2.49 -9.26 -7.03
C TYR A 2 -2.08 -9.93 -5.71
N ILE A 3 -2.22 -9.21 -4.60
CA ILE A 3 -2.00 -9.72 -3.24
C ILE A 3 -3.25 -9.41 -2.41
N ASN A 4 -3.74 -10.39 -1.68
CA ASN A 4 -4.83 -10.22 -0.72
C ASN A 4 -4.28 -10.42 0.70
N LEU A 5 -4.24 -9.35 1.48
CA LEU A 5 -3.81 -9.40 2.88
C LEU A 5 -5.01 -9.50 3.82
N LYS A 6 -4.90 -10.39 4.80
CA LYS A 6 -5.80 -10.43 5.96
C LYS A 6 -5.10 -9.73 7.12
N ILE A 7 -5.60 -8.55 7.49
CA ILE A 7 -5.02 -7.73 8.56
C ILE A 7 -5.86 -7.94 9.83
N LYS A 8 -5.18 -8.31 10.92
CA LYS A 8 -5.80 -8.50 12.25
C LYS A 8 -5.41 -7.33 13.15
N LYS A 9 -6.39 -6.73 13.84
CA LYS A 9 -6.11 -5.76 14.91
C LYS A 9 -5.41 -6.45 16.06
N PRO A 10 -4.35 -5.88 16.67
CA PRO A 10 -3.78 -6.40 17.90
C PRO A 10 -4.83 -6.30 19.02
N LEU A 11 -5.09 -7.42 19.67
CA LEU A 11 -5.97 -7.47 20.85
C LEU A 11 -5.22 -6.85 22.03
N PHE A 12 -5.53 -5.61 22.41
CA PHE A 12 -5.06 -5.02 23.65
C PHE A 12 -5.83 -5.66 24.81
N ILE A 13 -5.24 -6.66 25.45
CA ILE A 13 -5.77 -7.25 26.68
C ILE A 13 -5.45 -6.28 27.81
N PHE A 14 -6.40 -5.40 28.14
CA PHE A 14 -6.40 -4.71 29.43
C PHE A 14 -6.70 -5.72 30.53
N PHE A 15 -5.68 -6.21 31.23
CA PHE A 15 -5.82 -6.91 32.48
C PHE A 15 -6.29 -5.91 33.55
N THR A 16 -7.60 -5.75 33.74
CA THR A 16 -8.12 -5.23 34.97
C THR A 16 -8.19 -6.40 36.00
N ILE A 17 -7.13 -6.54 36.77
CA ILE A 17 -7.09 -7.38 37.96
C ILE A 17 -7.91 -6.66 39.06
N THR A 18 -9.23 -6.81 39.01
CA THR A 18 -10.10 -6.42 40.14
C THR A 18 -11.48 -7.05 39.96
N PHE A 19 -11.59 -8.37 39.97
CA PHE A 19 -12.91 -9.00 40.19
C PHE A 19 -12.83 -10.48 40.58
N VAL A 20 -11.89 -10.90 41.39
CA VAL A 20 -11.77 -12.32 41.83
C VAL A 20 -12.11 -12.52 43.31
N VAL A 21 -12.75 -11.62 44.01
CA VAL A 21 -13.05 -11.81 45.43
C VAL A 21 -14.56 -11.89 45.81
N LEU A 22 -15.48 -11.84 44.86
CA LEU A 22 -16.91 -11.82 45.22
C LEU A 22 -17.82 -12.86 44.54
N LEU A 23 -17.36 -14.06 44.24
CA LEU A 23 -18.30 -15.12 43.81
C LEU A 23 -17.91 -16.52 44.26
N GLY A 24 -17.67 -16.65 45.56
CA GLY A 24 -17.61 -17.94 46.23
C GLY A 24 -18.96 -18.45 46.74
N PHE A 25 -20.10 -18.15 46.08
CA PHE A 25 -21.40 -18.76 46.45
C PHE A 25 -22.37 -18.69 45.26
N SER A 26 -22.36 -19.70 44.44
CA SER A 26 -23.52 -20.30 43.75
C SER A 26 -23.07 -21.27 42.65
N LEU A 27 -22.40 -22.31 43.04
CA LEU A 27 -22.20 -23.49 42.23
C LEU A 27 -23.49 -24.32 42.26
N SER A 28 -24.28 -24.28 41.22
CA SER A 28 -24.94 -25.47 40.62
C SER A 28 -25.86 -25.25 39.41
N TRP A 29 -26.14 -24.02 38.96
CA TRP A 29 -27.11 -23.86 37.85
C TRP A 29 -26.64 -22.94 36.71
N GLY A 30 -25.36 -22.84 36.39
CA GLY A 30 -24.85 -21.94 35.35
C GLY A 30 -23.88 -22.58 34.33
N LYS A 31 -23.76 -23.90 34.27
CA LYS A 31 -22.74 -24.53 33.39
C LYS A 31 -23.03 -24.44 31.89
N ASN A 32 -24.22 -24.04 31.45
CA ASN A 32 -24.58 -24.03 30.02
C ASN A 32 -24.71 -22.64 29.42
N LEU A 33 -24.47 -21.57 30.18
CA LEU A 33 -24.63 -20.20 29.63
C LEU A 33 -23.31 -19.48 29.35
N LEU A 34 -22.16 -20.07 29.74
CA LEU A 34 -20.85 -19.41 29.56
C LEU A 34 -20.04 -19.92 28.39
N LEU A 35 -20.51 -20.92 27.66
CA LEU A 35 -19.81 -21.46 26.48
C LEU A 35 -20.33 -20.93 25.16
N ALA A 36 -21.33 -20.06 25.16
CA ALA A 36 -21.94 -19.50 23.94
C ALA A 36 -21.49 -18.06 23.58
N ALA A 37 -20.58 -17.45 24.33
CA ALA A 37 -20.31 -16.03 24.22
C ALA A 37 -18.87 -15.62 23.89
N VAL A 38 -18.02 -16.55 23.48
CA VAL A 38 -16.73 -16.18 22.91
C VAL A 38 -16.50 -17.01 21.65
N SER A 39 -17.33 -16.83 20.65
CA SER A 39 -16.78 -16.88 19.30
C SER A 39 -15.91 -15.64 19.19
N GLU A 40 -14.61 -15.76 19.36
CA GLU A 40 -13.67 -14.76 18.83
C GLU A 40 -13.96 -14.69 17.32
N GLN A 41 -14.85 -13.82 16.96
CA GLN A 41 -14.98 -13.41 15.58
C GLN A 41 -13.68 -12.67 15.29
N GLU A 42 -12.69 -13.42 14.76
CA GLU A 42 -11.45 -12.81 14.32
C GLU A 42 -11.83 -11.78 13.25
N ASP A 43 -11.76 -10.52 13.64
CA ASP A 43 -12.13 -9.38 12.78
C ASP A 43 -11.01 -9.20 11.74
N TYR A 44 -11.12 -9.94 10.64
CA TYR A 44 -10.20 -9.83 9.51
C TYR A 44 -10.72 -8.81 8.51
N VAL A 45 -9.90 -7.84 8.18
CA VAL A 45 -10.12 -7.00 7.01
C VAL A 45 -9.44 -7.62 5.80
N ASN A 46 -10.21 -7.93 4.75
CA ASN A 46 -9.66 -8.34 3.47
C ASN A 46 -9.19 -7.09 2.71
N LEU A 47 -7.88 -6.99 2.48
CA LEU A 47 -7.28 -5.88 1.74
C LEU A 47 -6.64 -6.39 0.44
N PRO A 48 -7.30 -6.27 -0.72
CA PRO A 48 -6.66 -6.46 -2.00
C PRO A 48 -5.60 -5.38 -2.25
N ILE A 49 -4.44 -5.78 -2.79
CA ILE A 49 -3.38 -4.85 -3.19
C ILE A 49 -3.08 -5.09 -4.67
N LEU A 50 -3.27 -4.06 -5.50
CA LEU A 50 -2.91 -4.06 -6.91
C LEU A 50 -1.58 -3.33 -7.09
N MET A 51 -0.58 -4.01 -7.66
CA MET A 51 0.74 -3.45 -7.88
C MET A 51 0.93 -3.09 -9.35
N TYR A 52 1.26 -1.83 -9.60
CA TYR A 52 1.62 -1.26 -10.89
C TYR A 52 3.09 -0.81 -10.88
N HIS A 53 3.63 -0.54 -12.07
CA HIS A 53 4.94 0.09 -12.23
C HIS A 53 4.84 1.24 -13.24
N SER A 54 4.61 0.94 -14.49
CA SER A 54 4.67 1.91 -15.60
C SER A 54 3.32 2.03 -16.31
N ILE A 55 2.83 3.26 -16.48
CA ILE A 55 1.62 3.56 -17.24
C ILE A 55 2.01 4.24 -18.54
N LEU A 56 1.94 3.54 -19.68
CA LEU A 56 2.41 4.04 -20.98
C LEU A 56 1.36 3.92 -22.08
N LYS A 57 1.24 4.97 -22.91
CA LYS A 57 0.33 5.03 -24.06
C LYS A 57 0.72 4.13 -25.21
N THR A 58 1.97 3.68 -25.32
CA THR A 58 2.46 2.98 -26.49
C THR A 58 2.55 1.47 -26.30
N ASN A 59 2.01 0.72 -27.26
CA ASN A 59 2.10 -0.75 -27.33
C ASN A 59 3.48 -1.28 -27.76
N LYS A 60 4.47 -0.40 -28.02
CA LYS A 60 5.79 -0.80 -28.54
C LYS A 60 6.70 -1.41 -27.50
N SER A 61 6.49 -1.10 -26.23
CA SER A 61 7.24 -1.66 -25.09
C SER A 61 6.32 -2.55 -24.26
N LYS A 62 5.94 -3.71 -24.79
CA LYS A 62 5.16 -4.70 -24.05
C LYS A 62 6.03 -5.36 -22.97
N GLY A 63 6.26 -4.66 -21.88
CA GLY A 63 6.85 -5.24 -20.67
C GLY A 63 5.77 -5.83 -19.78
N LYS A 64 6.13 -6.83 -19.01
CA LYS A 64 5.25 -7.51 -18.03
C LYS A 64 4.61 -6.54 -17.00
N PHE A 65 5.25 -5.39 -16.78
CA PHE A 65 4.88 -4.39 -15.77
C PHE A 65 4.40 -3.06 -16.40
N ILE A 66 3.96 -3.09 -17.66
CA ILE A 66 3.46 -1.91 -18.36
C ILE A 66 1.96 -2.07 -18.60
N VAL A 67 1.18 -1.09 -18.15
CA VAL A 67 -0.26 -0.98 -18.33
C VAL A 67 -0.57 0.29 -19.13
N SER A 68 -1.58 0.25 -20.00
CA SER A 68 -2.00 1.47 -20.71
C SER A 68 -2.81 2.40 -19.80
N PRO A 69 -2.83 3.73 -20.07
CA PRO A 69 -3.72 4.63 -19.34
C PRO A 69 -5.19 4.24 -19.44
N ASP A 70 -5.63 3.73 -20.60
CA ASP A 70 -7.02 3.28 -20.81
C ASP A 70 -7.35 2.07 -19.91
N THR A 71 -6.46 1.07 -19.88
CA THR A 71 -6.61 -0.09 -18.97
C THR A 71 -6.61 0.34 -17.51
N PHE A 72 -5.71 1.24 -17.13
CA PHE A 72 -5.70 1.76 -15.75
C PHE A 72 -6.98 2.54 -15.42
N GLU A 73 -7.52 3.30 -16.37
CA GLU A 73 -8.81 3.97 -16.19
C GLU A 73 -9.97 2.98 -16.04
N GLU A 74 -9.96 1.88 -16.80
CA GLU A 74 -10.93 0.79 -16.64
C GLU A 74 -10.83 0.13 -15.26
N ASP A 75 -9.62 -0.10 -14.76
CA ASP A 75 -9.39 -0.62 -13.41
C ASP A 75 -9.98 0.33 -12.34
N LEU A 76 -9.76 1.65 -12.47
CA LEU A 76 -10.33 2.63 -11.53
C LEU A 76 -11.86 2.67 -11.58
N LYS A 77 -12.46 2.61 -12.78
CA LYS A 77 -13.92 2.49 -12.93
C LYS A 77 -14.44 1.24 -12.24
N TYR A 78 -13.82 0.10 -12.48
CA TYR A 78 -14.21 -1.17 -11.85
C TYR A 78 -14.14 -1.09 -10.32
N ILE A 79 -13.07 -0.50 -9.77
CA ILE A 79 -12.89 -0.29 -8.33
C ILE A 79 -14.07 0.52 -7.76
N LYS A 80 -14.41 1.64 -8.39
CA LYS A 80 -15.54 2.49 -7.96
C LYS A 80 -16.89 1.79 -8.12
N ASP A 81 -17.14 1.14 -9.25
CA ASP A 81 -18.40 0.44 -9.54
C ASP A 81 -18.67 -0.72 -8.57
N LYS A 82 -17.60 -1.38 -8.09
CA LYS A 82 -17.70 -2.45 -7.08
C LYS A 82 -17.76 -1.93 -5.64
N GLY A 83 -17.76 -0.61 -5.44
CA GLY A 83 -17.85 0.05 -4.14
C GLY A 83 -16.59 -0.05 -3.31
N TYR A 84 -15.42 -0.31 -3.93
CA TYR A 84 -14.15 -0.24 -3.21
C TYR A 84 -13.75 1.20 -2.94
N THR A 85 -13.10 1.40 -1.80
CA THR A 85 -12.46 2.67 -1.41
C THR A 85 -10.95 2.46 -1.35
N THR A 86 -10.21 3.29 -2.09
CA THR A 86 -8.75 3.21 -2.09
C THR A 86 -8.18 3.74 -0.78
N VAL A 87 -7.25 2.97 -0.19
CA VAL A 87 -6.56 3.29 1.07
C VAL A 87 -5.05 3.35 0.84
N VAL A 88 -4.35 4.05 1.73
CA VAL A 88 -2.89 4.18 1.73
C VAL A 88 -2.28 3.56 2.99
N MET A 89 -0.95 3.51 3.10
CA MET A 89 -0.28 2.89 4.25
C MET A 89 -0.63 3.56 5.57
N LYS A 90 -0.80 4.90 5.55
CA LYS A 90 -1.24 5.63 6.76
C LYS A 90 -2.58 5.14 7.27
N ASP A 91 -3.54 4.85 6.40
CA ASP A 91 -4.86 4.35 6.80
C ASP A 91 -4.74 2.99 7.51
N LEU A 92 -3.81 2.12 7.06
CA LEU A 92 -3.52 0.84 7.71
C LEU A 92 -2.81 1.00 9.06
N ILE A 93 -1.88 1.94 9.14
CA ILE A 93 -1.19 2.27 10.40
C ILE A 93 -2.20 2.78 11.42
N ASP A 94 -3.07 3.70 11.01
CA ASP A 94 -4.12 4.24 11.85
C ASP A 94 -5.11 3.14 12.31
N TYR A 95 -5.44 2.19 11.40
CA TYR A 95 -6.29 1.04 11.74
C TYR A 95 -5.65 0.15 12.82
N VAL A 96 -4.36 -0.17 12.66
CA VAL A 96 -3.66 -1.12 13.55
C VAL A 96 -3.34 -0.50 14.91
N TYR A 97 -2.92 0.77 14.93
CA TYR A 97 -2.37 1.40 16.14
C TYR A 97 -3.29 2.44 16.78
N GLU A 98 -4.18 3.07 16.00
CA GLU A 98 -5.03 4.17 16.47
C GLU A 98 -6.52 3.76 16.57
N ASN A 99 -6.84 2.48 16.32
CA ASN A 99 -8.22 1.96 16.28
C ASN A 99 -9.17 2.71 15.33
N LYS A 100 -8.65 3.34 14.27
CA LYS A 100 -9.50 3.93 13.23
C LYS A 100 -10.02 2.85 12.30
N GLU A 101 -11.30 2.91 11.96
CA GLU A 101 -11.90 1.93 11.06
C GLU A 101 -11.44 2.16 9.61
N LEU A 102 -11.22 1.05 8.89
CA LEU A 102 -11.07 1.08 7.44
C LEU A 102 -12.45 1.11 6.76
N PRO A 103 -12.54 1.58 5.51
CA PRO A 103 -13.76 1.45 4.72
C PRO A 103 -14.21 -0.02 4.63
N GLU A 104 -15.50 -0.26 4.41
CA GLU A 104 -16.08 -1.61 4.30
C GLU A 104 -15.38 -2.47 3.24
N LYS A 105 -15.00 -1.87 2.12
CA LYS A 105 -14.29 -2.52 1.01
C LYS A 105 -12.98 -1.76 0.69
N PRO A 106 -11.93 -1.92 1.51
CA PRO A 106 -10.67 -1.25 1.24
C PRO A 106 -9.92 -1.94 0.11
N ILE A 107 -9.22 -1.16 -0.71
CA ILE A 107 -8.27 -1.63 -1.72
C ILE A 107 -7.07 -0.70 -1.75
N MET A 108 -5.87 -1.26 -1.97
CA MET A 108 -4.65 -0.45 -2.08
C MET A 108 -4.08 -0.54 -3.49
N LEU A 109 -3.74 0.61 -4.06
CA LEU A 109 -3.02 0.72 -5.32
C LEU A 109 -1.58 1.09 -5.01
N THR A 110 -0.63 0.25 -5.38
CA THR A 110 0.80 0.51 -5.20
C THR A 110 1.49 0.68 -6.54
N PHE A 111 2.41 1.63 -6.61
CA PHE A 111 3.23 1.92 -7.77
C PHE A 111 4.70 1.88 -7.38
N ASP A 112 5.47 1.04 -8.04
CA ASP A 112 6.89 0.91 -7.77
C ASP A 112 7.73 1.76 -8.74
N ASP A 113 9.01 1.94 -8.42
CA ASP A 113 10.05 2.64 -9.17
C ASP A 113 9.89 4.15 -9.30
N GLY A 114 8.69 4.71 -9.26
CA GLY A 114 8.45 6.15 -9.39
C GLY A 114 8.66 6.70 -10.80
N TYR A 115 8.25 5.96 -11.85
CA TYR A 115 8.32 6.44 -13.23
C TYR A 115 7.55 7.75 -13.43
N TYR A 116 8.09 8.65 -14.25
CA TYR A 116 7.45 9.93 -14.60
C TYR A 116 6.07 9.75 -15.26
N ASN A 117 5.87 8.65 -15.96
CA ASN A 117 4.58 8.34 -16.58
C ASN A 117 3.45 8.12 -15.55
N ASN A 118 3.77 7.80 -14.29
CA ASN A 118 2.78 7.74 -13.22
C ASN A 118 2.26 9.14 -12.86
N TYR A 119 3.15 10.14 -12.83
CA TYR A 119 2.76 11.54 -12.68
C TYR A 119 1.95 12.02 -13.90
N LEU A 120 2.41 11.70 -15.11
CA LEU A 120 1.83 12.20 -16.34
C LEU A 120 0.47 11.59 -16.69
N TYR A 121 0.27 10.29 -16.41
CA TYR A 121 -0.92 9.55 -16.85
C TYR A 121 -1.76 9.01 -15.71
N ALA A 122 -1.16 8.42 -14.66
CA ALA A 122 -1.92 7.86 -13.56
C ALA A 122 -2.50 8.93 -12.64
N PHE A 123 -1.71 9.93 -12.25
CA PHE A 123 -2.13 10.96 -11.31
C PHE A 123 -3.36 11.78 -11.75
N PRO A 124 -3.51 12.21 -13.01
CA PRO A 124 -4.74 12.83 -13.48
C PRO A 124 -5.97 11.92 -13.37
N LEU A 125 -5.80 10.61 -13.60
CA LEU A 125 -6.89 9.64 -13.46
C LEU A 125 -7.27 9.43 -11.99
N LEU A 126 -6.30 9.42 -11.08
CA LEU A 126 -6.59 9.39 -9.64
C LEU A 126 -7.44 10.59 -9.21
N LYS A 127 -7.09 11.79 -9.69
CA LYS A 127 -7.89 13.01 -9.45
C LYS A 127 -9.31 12.88 -10.01
N LYS A 128 -9.45 12.33 -11.22
CA LYS A 128 -10.73 12.16 -11.91
C LYS A 128 -11.67 11.21 -11.16
N TYR A 129 -11.13 10.14 -10.59
CA TYR A 129 -11.92 9.10 -9.91
C TYR A 129 -11.90 9.20 -8.39
N ASP A 130 -11.28 10.23 -7.83
CA ASP A 130 -11.07 10.37 -6.39
C ASP A 130 -10.53 9.07 -5.77
N CYS A 131 -9.41 8.61 -6.32
CA CYS A 131 -8.70 7.42 -5.88
C CYS A 131 -7.33 7.78 -5.33
N LYS A 132 -6.87 7.01 -4.34
CA LYS A 132 -5.55 7.16 -3.74
C LYS A 132 -4.59 6.09 -4.24
N MET A 133 -3.28 6.37 -4.19
CA MET A 133 -2.23 5.39 -4.42
C MET A 133 -1.05 5.57 -3.43
N VAL A 134 -0.29 4.50 -3.27
CA VAL A 134 1.03 4.51 -2.63
C VAL A 134 2.08 4.44 -3.73
N LEU A 135 3.00 5.41 -3.79
CA LEU A 135 4.09 5.46 -4.75
C LEU A 135 5.43 5.26 -4.03
N SER A 136 6.18 4.25 -4.45
CA SER A 136 7.51 3.90 -3.90
C SER A 136 8.60 4.22 -4.93
N PRO A 137 9.16 5.44 -4.96
CA PRO A 137 10.18 5.82 -5.92
C PRO A 137 11.58 5.32 -5.52
N ILE A 138 12.47 5.19 -6.51
CA ILE A 138 13.91 4.96 -6.33
C ILE A 138 14.59 6.32 -6.11
N GLY A 139 15.08 6.58 -4.90
CA GLY A 139 15.60 7.90 -4.50
C GLY A 139 16.69 8.44 -5.44
N LYS A 140 17.66 7.62 -5.84
CA LYS A 140 18.71 8.02 -6.77
C LYS A 140 18.16 8.46 -8.14
N GLN A 141 17.10 7.84 -8.62
CA GLN A 141 16.48 8.24 -9.88
C GLN A 141 15.80 9.59 -9.72
N CYS A 142 15.16 9.85 -8.58
CA CYS A 142 14.58 11.16 -8.28
C CYS A 142 15.63 12.27 -8.28
N ASP A 143 16.83 12.03 -7.72
CA ASP A 143 17.95 12.99 -7.79
C ASP A 143 18.34 13.29 -9.23
N ILE A 144 18.62 12.23 -10.03
CA ILE A 144 19.03 12.35 -11.43
C ILE A 144 18.01 13.16 -12.25
N TYR A 145 16.72 12.82 -12.13
CA TYR A 145 15.68 13.50 -12.94
C TYR A 145 15.26 14.86 -12.36
N SER A 146 15.62 15.16 -11.12
CA SER A 146 15.51 16.52 -10.59
C SER A 146 16.60 17.44 -11.12
N GLU A 147 17.82 16.91 -11.36
CA GLU A 147 18.95 17.68 -11.90
C GLU A 147 18.82 17.86 -13.43
N ASN A 148 18.66 16.80 -14.20
CA ASN A 148 18.65 16.84 -15.67
C ASN A 148 17.33 17.32 -16.26
N LYS A 149 16.23 17.30 -15.48
CA LYS A 149 14.88 17.75 -15.86
C LYS A 149 14.29 17.01 -17.06
N ASP A 150 14.81 15.83 -17.41
CA ASP A 150 14.26 15.00 -18.48
C ASP A 150 12.89 14.44 -18.05
N LYS A 151 11.88 14.66 -18.92
CA LYS A 151 10.48 14.26 -18.69
C LYS A 151 9.98 13.28 -19.76
N ASN A 152 10.87 12.47 -20.32
CA ASN A 152 10.45 11.46 -21.28
C ASN A 152 9.66 10.34 -20.61
N PRO A 153 8.36 10.16 -20.97
CA PRO A 153 7.50 9.20 -20.27
C PRO A 153 7.92 7.74 -20.44
N ASN A 154 8.78 7.43 -21.43
CA ASN A 154 9.19 6.05 -21.72
C ASN A 154 10.23 5.51 -20.71
N TYR A 155 11.00 6.39 -20.05
CA TYR A 155 12.09 5.96 -19.19
C TYR A 155 12.40 6.89 -17.99
N ALA A 156 11.94 8.16 -18.03
CA ALA A 156 12.20 9.09 -16.93
C ALA A 156 11.49 8.69 -15.65
N HIS A 157 12.05 9.08 -14.52
CA HIS A 157 11.43 8.96 -13.21
C HIS A 157 10.95 10.34 -12.73
N CYS A 158 10.07 10.34 -11.75
CA CYS A 158 9.58 11.57 -11.12
C CYS A 158 10.73 12.34 -10.48
N SER A 159 10.75 13.65 -10.69
CA SER A 159 11.58 14.55 -9.89
C SER A 159 11.00 14.71 -8.48
N TRP A 160 11.80 15.23 -7.55
CA TRP A 160 11.31 15.57 -6.21
C TRP A 160 10.15 16.56 -6.22
N ASN A 161 10.11 17.47 -7.20
CA ASN A 161 8.99 18.41 -7.36
C ASN A 161 7.71 17.71 -7.83
N ASP A 162 7.81 16.76 -8.76
CA ASP A 162 6.67 15.97 -9.21
C ASP A 162 6.10 15.13 -8.04
N LEU A 163 6.97 14.51 -7.24
CA LEU A 163 6.59 13.77 -6.03
C LEU A 163 5.93 14.67 -4.98
N LYS A 164 6.47 15.87 -4.78
CA LYS A 164 5.90 16.84 -3.85
C LYS A 164 4.49 17.25 -4.27
N GLU A 165 4.27 17.57 -5.55
CA GLU A 165 2.93 17.93 -6.06
C GLU A 165 1.93 16.79 -5.85
N MET A 166 2.32 15.54 -6.18
CA MET A 166 1.47 14.37 -5.96
C MET A 166 1.11 14.19 -4.49
N LYS A 167 2.10 14.29 -3.59
CA LYS A 167 1.89 14.18 -2.14
C LYS A 167 0.97 15.28 -1.62
N ASP A 168 1.23 16.53 -2.01
CA ASP A 168 0.47 17.69 -1.54
C ASP A 168 -1.01 17.66 -1.99
N SER A 169 -1.34 16.88 -3.02
CA SER A 169 -2.73 16.64 -3.44
C SER A 169 -3.56 15.81 -2.44
N GLY A 170 -2.91 15.10 -1.51
CA GLY A 170 -3.55 14.16 -0.59
C GLY A 170 -3.99 12.83 -1.21
N LEU A 171 -3.77 12.63 -2.52
CA LEU A 171 -4.13 11.39 -3.22
C LEU A 171 -2.97 10.39 -3.32
N VAL A 172 -1.74 10.84 -3.09
CA VAL A 172 -0.55 10.01 -3.25
C VAL A 172 0.28 10.01 -1.97
N GLU A 173 0.44 8.85 -1.38
CA GLU A 173 1.38 8.63 -0.29
C GLU A 173 2.72 8.18 -0.87
N ILE A 174 3.81 8.85 -0.48
CA ILE A 174 5.15 8.49 -0.93
C ILE A 174 5.79 7.57 0.09
N GLN A 175 6.24 6.40 -0.39
CA GLN A 175 6.99 5.41 0.35
C GLN A 175 8.40 5.23 -0.25
N ASN A 176 9.17 4.26 0.19
CA ASN A 176 10.55 4.06 -0.25
C ASN A 176 10.72 2.76 -1.03
N HIS A 177 11.33 2.84 -2.24
CA HIS A 177 11.77 1.67 -3.02
C HIS A 177 13.29 1.53 -3.02
N SER A 178 13.95 1.84 -1.93
CA SER A 178 15.38 2.01 -1.75
C SER A 178 15.97 3.26 -2.44
N TYR A 179 17.14 3.68 -1.99
CA TYR A 179 17.85 4.77 -2.65
C TYR A 179 18.46 4.33 -3.98
N ASN A 180 19.21 3.21 -4.01
CA ASN A 180 19.93 2.74 -5.21
C ASN A 180 20.14 1.23 -5.22
N MET A 181 19.20 0.45 -4.68
CA MET A 181 19.37 -1.01 -4.60
C MET A 181 18.67 -1.76 -5.75
N HIS A 182 18.04 -1.04 -6.66
CA HIS A 182 17.34 -1.61 -7.83
C HIS A 182 18.26 -1.84 -9.04
N THR A 183 19.56 -1.70 -8.87
CA THR A 183 20.53 -1.85 -9.96
C THR A 183 21.13 -3.26 -9.98
N ILE A 184 21.09 -3.91 -11.14
CA ILE A 184 21.80 -5.17 -11.38
C ILE A 184 23.15 -4.83 -12.02
N THR A 185 24.23 -5.09 -11.31
CA THR A 185 25.61 -4.95 -11.83
C THR A 185 26.32 -6.29 -11.81
N LYS A 186 27.53 -6.35 -12.40
CA LYS A 186 28.38 -7.55 -12.34
C LYS A 186 28.61 -8.05 -10.91
N ASN A 187 28.65 -7.14 -9.94
CA ASN A 187 28.95 -7.42 -8.54
C ASN A 187 27.74 -7.33 -7.61
N ARG A 188 26.56 -6.90 -8.12
CA ARG A 188 25.35 -6.74 -7.31
C ARG A 188 24.09 -7.13 -8.09
N ARG A 189 23.22 -7.91 -7.46
CA ARG A 189 21.91 -8.30 -8.01
C ARG A 189 20.81 -7.77 -7.11
N GLY A 190 20.42 -6.52 -7.33
CA GLY A 190 19.35 -5.86 -6.56
C GLY A 190 19.68 -5.81 -5.06
N THR A 191 18.75 -6.24 -4.23
CA THR A 191 18.88 -6.26 -2.76
C THR A 191 19.68 -7.46 -2.23
N LYS A 192 20.10 -8.38 -3.09
CA LYS A 192 20.83 -9.57 -2.66
C LYS A 192 22.23 -9.17 -2.23
N LYS A 193 22.56 -9.39 -0.96
CA LYS A 193 23.89 -9.16 -0.39
C LYS A 193 24.94 -10.01 -1.11
N ASN A 194 26.07 -9.41 -1.46
CA ASN A 194 27.26 -10.13 -1.93
C ASN A 194 28.02 -10.75 -0.76
N LYS A 195 28.81 -11.79 -1.05
CA LYS A 195 29.55 -12.57 -0.03
C LYS A 195 30.45 -11.72 0.88
N ASN A 196 30.97 -10.58 0.38
CA ASN A 196 31.90 -9.70 1.09
C ASN A 196 31.32 -8.30 1.38
N GLU A 197 30.02 -8.14 1.30
CA GLU A 197 29.33 -6.85 1.55
C GLU A 197 29.04 -6.72 3.06
N SER A 198 29.44 -5.59 3.69
CA SER A 198 29.09 -5.28 5.09
C SER A 198 27.59 -4.94 5.22
N PHE A 199 27.11 -4.83 6.45
CA PHE A 199 25.75 -4.38 6.77
C PHE A 199 25.71 -2.91 7.21
N GLU A 200 26.76 -2.14 6.91
CA GLU A 200 26.79 -0.72 7.20
C GLU A 200 25.95 0.09 6.23
#